data_85a16c53d7d40c7e7d2d9214d715724f
#
_entry.id   85a16c53d7d40c7e7d2d9214d715724f
#
_cell.length_a   1.000
_cell.length_b   1.000
_cell.length_c   1.000
_cell.angle_alpha   90.00
_cell.angle_beta   90.00
_cell.angle_gamma   90.00
#
_symmetry.space_group_name_H-M   'P 1'
#
loop_
_entity.id
_entity.type
_entity.pdbx_description
1 polymer ?
#
loop_
_entity_poly.entity_id
_entity_poly.type
_entity_poly.pdbx_seq_one_letter_code
_entity_poly.pdbx_strand_id
1 'polypeptide(L)'
;MKKNIILTILILFIINLNFAQIDRTKQPESGPDPEIKFGTPKTFKLKNGIQVLVVEDDKLPVVTYSLRIDRNPIIDGEKVGVSTLLSAMLGNGTTNIPKDEFNEEVEFLGASVSVAFSGGSANTLTKNNSRVLELWSDAIINPLLTEEEF
;
A
#
# COMPACT_ATOMS: atom_id res chain seq x y z
N MET A 1 -7.10 7.93 70.43
CA MET A 1 -7.95 8.54 69.36
C MET A 1 -7.25 8.62 68.00
N LYS A 2 -6.07 9.25 67.83
CA LYS A 2 -5.38 9.37 66.55
C LYS A 2 -5.09 8.03 65.84
N LYS A 3 -4.72 6.96 66.57
CA LYS A 3 -4.41 5.66 66.02
C LYS A 3 -5.64 4.96 65.38
N ASN A 4 -6.81 5.13 65.96
CA ASN A 4 -8.04 4.57 65.45
C ASN A 4 -8.53 5.29 64.18
N ILE A 5 -8.31 6.62 64.09
CA ILE A 5 -8.65 7.42 62.92
C ILE A 5 -7.78 7.01 61.73
N ILE A 6 -6.49 6.81 61.93
CA ILE A 6 -5.56 6.35 60.88
C ILE A 6 -5.97 4.95 60.38
N LEU A 7 -6.33 4.06 61.29
CA LEU A 7 -6.79 2.71 60.94
C LEU A 7 -8.09 2.75 60.11
N THR A 8 -9.04 3.60 60.47
CA THR A 8 -10.29 3.75 59.71
C THR A 8 -10.06 4.31 58.31
N ILE A 9 -9.15 5.31 58.16
CA ILE A 9 -8.79 5.86 56.86
C ILE A 9 -8.11 4.79 55.97
N LEU A 10 -7.22 3.99 56.56
CA LEU A 10 -6.53 2.92 55.84
C LEU A 10 -7.51 1.82 55.30
N ILE A 11 -8.50 1.43 56.14
CA ILE A 11 -9.57 0.50 55.78
C ILE A 11 -10.45 1.05 54.63
N LEU A 12 -10.83 2.35 54.70
CA LEU A 12 -11.59 3.01 53.64
C LEU A 12 -10.83 3.08 52.33
N PHE A 13 -9.50 3.21 52.35
CA PHE A 13 -8.68 3.22 51.16
C PHE A 13 -8.57 1.84 50.48
N ILE A 14 -8.50 0.76 51.25
CA ILE A 14 -8.43 -0.62 50.79
C ILE A 14 -9.76 -1.04 50.08
N ILE A 15 -10.90 -0.57 50.59
CA ILE A 15 -12.23 -0.89 50.01
C ILE A 15 -12.36 -0.32 48.59
N ASN A 16 -11.80 0.83 48.28
CA ASN A 16 -11.89 1.45 46.96
C ASN A 16 -11.03 0.76 45.90
N LEU A 17 -10.01 -0.03 46.28
CA LEU A 17 -9.14 -0.73 45.31
C LEU A 17 -9.84 -1.90 44.62
N ASN A 18 -10.93 -2.45 45.17
CA ASN A 18 -11.61 -3.60 44.63
C ASN A 18 -12.57 -3.27 43.48
N PHE A 19 -12.92 -2.00 43.26
CA PHE A 19 -13.81 -1.58 42.16
C PHE A 19 -13.09 -1.27 40.84
N ALA A 20 -11.76 -1.28 40.83
CA ALA A 20 -10.98 -0.92 39.65
C ALA A 20 -10.65 -2.11 38.71
N GLN A 21 -11.10 -3.31 39.05
CA GLN A 21 -10.80 -4.49 38.23
C GLN A 21 -11.85 -4.66 37.14
N ILE A 22 -11.43 -4.39 35.89
CA ILE A 22 -12.27 -4.71 34.71
C ILE A 22 -12.46 -6.22 34.65
N ASP A 23 -13.72 -6.66 34.64
CA ASP A 23 -14.06 -8.06 34.46
C ASP A 23 -13.71 -8.53 33.04
N ARG A 24 -12.53 -9.12 32.90
CA ARG A 24 -12.03 -9.63 31.63
C ARG A 24 -12.65 -10.96 31.20
N THR A 25 -13.55 -11.52 31.99
CA THR A 25 -14.30 -12.73 31.63
C THR A 25 -15.46 -12.41 30.69
N LYS A 26 -15.89 -11.16 30.63
CA LYS A 26 -16.92 -10.68 29.71
C LYS A 26 -16.26 -10.06 28.49
N GLN A 27 -16.61 -10.60 27.32
CA GLN A 27 -16.23 -9.99 26.06
C GLN A 27 -16.90 -8.61 25.94
N PRO A 28 -16.16 -7.57 25.50
CA PRO A 28 -16.78 -6.27 25.22
C PRO A 28 -17.91 -6.42 24.20
N GLU A 29 -19.00 -5.70 24.41
CA GLU A 29 -20.07 -5.64 23.42
C GLU A 29 -19.53 -5.02 22.12
N SER A 30 -19.91 -5.61 20.99
CA SER A 30 -19.58 -5.04 19.69
C SER A 30 -20.15 -3.64 19.59
N GLY A 31 -19.34 -2.68 19.20
CA GLY A 31 -19.83 -1.38 18.80
C GLY A 31 -20.76 -1.48 17.58
N PRO A 32 -21.49 -0.43 17.24
CA PRO A 32 -22.27 -0.40 16.01
C PRO A 32 -21.36 -0.66 14.80
N ASP A 33 -21.89 -1.37 13.81
CA ASP A 33 -21.17 -1.63 12.58
C ASP A 33 -20.67 -0.32 11.95
N PRO A 34 -19.42 -0.26 11.48
CA PRO A 34 -18.89 0.95 10.85
C PRO A 34 -19.65 1.23 9.56
N GLU A 35 -20.18 2.45 9.43
CA GLU A 35 -20.80 2.91 8.19
C GLU A 35 -19.71 3.16 7.14
N ILE A 36 -19.59 2.25 6.17
CA ILE A 36 -18.59 2.37 5.10
C ILE A 36 -19.16 3.29 4.03
N LYS A 37 -18.60 4.49 3.91
CA LYS A 37 -18.93 5.45 2.84
C LYS A 37 -17.86 5.37 1.76
N PHE A 38 -18.20 4.74 0.63
CA PHE A 38 -17.36 4.78 -0.56
C PHE A 38 -17.51 6.13 -1.26
N GLY A 39 -16.42 6.83 -1.49
CA GLY A 39 -16.42 8.00 -2.38
C GLY A 39 -16.78 7.58 -3.81
N THR A 40 -17.45 8.45 -4.55
CA THR A 40 -17.75 8.21 -5.98
C THR A 40 -16.46 8.40 -6.79
N PRO A 41 -15.98 7.37 -7.52
CA PRO A 41 -14.79 7.51 -8.35
C PRO A 41 -15.01 8.55 -9.46
N LYS A 42 -14.01 9.40 -9.70
CA LYS A 42 -13.95 10.24 -10.89
C LYS A 42 -13.39 9.43 -12.04
N THR A 43 -14.10 9.38 -13.15
CA THR A 43 -13.69 8.58 -14.32
C THR A 43 -13.51 9.48 -15.53
N PHE A 44 -12.40 9.33 -16.25
CA PHE A 44 -12.16 10.01 -17.51
C PHE A 44 -11.25 9.17 -18.43
N LYS A 45 -11.13 9.60 -19.69
CA LYS A 45 -10.31 8.90 -20.68
C LYS A 45 -9.22 9.83 -21.19
N LEU A 46 -7.99 9.34 -21.25
CA LEU A 46 -6.87 10.06 -21.83
C LEU A 46 -6.95 10.06 -23.37
N LYS A 47 -6.22 10.98 -24.02
CA LYS A 47 -6.18 11.06 -25.50
C LYS A 47 -5.69 9.76 -26.17
N ASN A 48 -4.83 9.01 -25.50
CA ASN A 48 -4.32 7.71 -25.97
C ASN A 48 -5.29 6.55 -25.73
N GLY A 49 -6.46 6.80 -25.15
CA GLY A 49 -7.48 5.79 -24.90
C GLY A 49 -7.48 5.14 -23.54
N ILE A 50 -6.48 5.40 -22.69
CA ILE A 50 -6.44 4.85 -21.32
C ILE A 50 -7.61 5.41 -20.51
N GLN A 51 -8.36 4.51 -19.89
CA GLN A 51 -9.41 4.88 -18.94
C GLN A 51 -8.80 5.05 -17.56
N VAL A 52 -9.08 6.18 -16.92
CA VAL A 52 -8.56 6.52 -15.59
C VAL A 52 -9.71 6.58 -14.60
N LEU A 53 -9.54 5.88 -13.48
CA LEU A 53 -10.38 5.99 -12.29
C LEU A 53 -9.57 6.67 -11.19
N VAL A 54 -10.16 7.69 -10.55
CA VAL A 54 -9.54 8.36 -9.41
C VAL A 54 -10.47 8.25 -8.21
N VAL A 55 -9.96 7.72 -7.12
CA VAL A 55 -10.62 7.70 -5.82
C VAL A 55 -9.78 8.56 -4.89
N GLU A 56 -10.39 9.62 -4.35
CA GLU A 56 -9.72 10.53 -3.42
C GLU A 56 -9.93 10.02 -1.98
N ASP A 57 -8.82 9.88 -1.23
CA ASP A 57 -8.80 9.65 0.21
C ASP A 57 -7.68 10.51 0.79
N ASP A 58 -8.04 11.51 1.58
CA ASP A 58 -7.13 12.52 2.13
C ASP A 58 -6.61 12.19 3.53
N LYS A 59 -6.89 11.00 4.04
CA LYS A 59 -6.45 10.58 5.39
C LYS A 59 -4.94 10.43 5.51
N LEU A 60 -4.29 10.03 4.41
CA LEU A 60 -2.84 9.86 4.36
C LEU A 60 -2.26 10.56 3.13
N PRO A 61 -1.06 11.17 3.23
CA PRO A 61 -0.42 11.86 2.10
C PRO A 61 0.29 10.85 1.17
N VAL A 62 -0.45 9.88 0.66
CA VAL A 62 0.06 8.83 -0.25
C VAL A 62 -0.74 8.80 -1.54
N VAL A 63 -0.09 8.39 -2.62
CA VAL A 63 -0.72 8.12 -3.91
C VAL A 63 -0.38 6.70 -4.31
N THR A 64 -1.41 5.95 -4.71
CA THR A 64 -1.26 4.60 -5.25
C THR A 64 -1.75 4.57 -6.68
N TYR A 65 -0.92 4.11 -7.57
CA TYR A 65 -1.25 3.81 -8.95
C TYR A 65 -1.46 2.31 -9.14
N SER A 66 -2.43 1.96 -9.97
CA SER A 66 -2.65 0.60 -10.42
C SER A 66 -2.99 0.62 -11.90
N LEU A 67 -2.17 -0.04 -12.71
CA LEU A 67 -2.41 -0.24 -14.13
C LEU A 67 -2.85 -1.67 -14.36
N ARG A 68 -3.91 -1.83 -15.11
CA ARG A 68 -4.37 -3.13 -15.62
C ARG A 68 -4.45 -3.08 -17.12
N ILE A 69 -3.80 -4.04 -17.76
CA ILE A 69 -3.89 -4.26 -19.21
C ILE A 69 -4.95 -5.33 -19.43
N ASP A 70 -6.09 -4.91 -19.98
CA ASP A 70 -7.17 -5.84 -20.37
C ASP A 70 -6.84 -6.46 -21.72
N ARG A 71 -6.60 -7.76 -21.73
CA ARG A 71 -6.24 -8.52 -22.91
C ARG A 71 -6.73 -9.96 -22.80
N ASN A 72 -6.94 -10.57 -23.96
CA ASN A 72 -7.27 -11.98 -24.01
C ASN A 72 -6.13 -12.85 -23.46
N PRO A 73 -6.43 -14.00 -22.85
CA PRO A 73 -5.42 -14.98 -22.47
C PRO A 73 -4.53 -15.35 -23.66
N ILE A 74 -3.22 -15.38 -23.43
CA ILE A 74 -2.25 -15.86 -24.41
C ILE A 74 -1.92 -17.30 -24.05
N ILE A 75 -1.92 -18.17 -25.06
CA ILE A 75 -1.47 -19.54 -24.89
C ILE A 75 0.02 -19.57 -25.22
N ASP A 76 0.85 -19.85 -24.21
CA ASP A 76 2.33 -19.84 -24.33
C ASP A 76 2.88 -20.94 -25.23
N GLY A 77 2.06 -21.95 -25.62
CA GLY A 77 2.45 -23.06 -26.48
C GLY A 77 3.66 -23.81 -25.89
N GLU A 78 4.72 -23.94 -26.71
CA GLU A 78 5.99 -24.57 -26.28
C GLU A 78 6.84 -23.70 -25.35
N LYS A 79 6.45 -22.41 -25.15
CA LYS A 79 7.17 -21.45 -24.33
C LYS A 79 6.46 -21.16 -22.99
N VAL A 80 5.98 -22.23 -22.35
CA VAL A 80 5.34 -22.14 -21.03
C VAL A 80 6.30 -21.47 -20.03
N GLY A 81 5.79 -20.43 -19.33
CA GLY A 81 6.55 -19.70 -18.32
C GLY A 81 7.17 -18.38 -18.82
N VAL A 82 7.13 -18.08 -20.12
CA VAL A 82 7.68 -16.80 -20.65
C VAL A 82 7.04 -15.60 -19.99
N SER A 83 5.72 -15.58 -19.78
CA SER A 83 5.04 -14.47 -19.13
C SER A 83 5.43 -14.30 -17.65
N THR A 84 5.75 -15.39 -16.95
CA THR A 84 6.25 -15.35 -15.57
C THR A 84 7.68 -14.80 -15.54
N LEU A 85 8.54 -15.28 -16.41
CA LEU A 85 9.92 -14.82 -16.54
C LEU A 85 9.98 -13.33 -16.91
N LEU A 86 9.21 -12.93 -17.92
CA LEU A 86 9.08 -11.53 -18.30
C LEU A 86 8.65 -10.65 -17.09
N SER A 87 7.66 -11.09 -16.32
CA SER A 87 7.22 -10.36 -15.14
C SER A 87 8.29 -10.25 -14.05
N ALA A 88 9.19 -11.21 -13.95
CA ALA A 88 10.32 -11.17 -13.01
C ALA A 88 11.43 -10.18 -13.44
N MET A 89 11.57 -9.96 -14.74
CA MET A 89 12.54 -9.00 -15.30
C MET A 89 12.03 -7.55 -15.30
N LEU A 90 10.71 -7.37 -15.45
CA LEU A 90 10.11 -6.04 -15.53
C LEU A 90 10.21 -5.27 -14.19
N GLY A 91 10.35 -3.94 -14.28
CA GLY A 91 10.35 -3.05 -13.11
C GLY A 91 11.69 -2.93 -12.38
N ASN A 92 12.76 -3.51 -12.93
CA ASN A 92 14.12 -3.47 -12.37
C ASN A 92 15.07 -2.65 -13.26
N GLY A 93 14.74 -1.38 -13.50
CA GLY A 93 15.49 -0.51 -14.40
C GLY A 93 14.77 -0.32 -15.74
N THR A 94 15.34 0.60 -16.52
CA THR A 94 14.81 0.99 -17.84
C THR A 94 15.97 1.11 -18.84
N THR A 95 15.65 1.27 -20.12
CA THR A 95 16.68 1.56 -21.11
C THR A 95 17.33 2.93 -20.91
N ASN A 96 16.74 3.81 -20.10
CA ASN A 96 17.22 5.15 -19.79
C ASN A 96 17.95 5.21 -18.44
N ILE A 97 17.61 4.34 -17.50
CA ILE A 97 18.12 4.32 -16.13
C ILE A 97 18.57 2.90 -15.79
N PRO A 98 19.86 2.67 -15.52
CA PRO A 98 20.38 1.36 -15.10
C PRO A 98 19.67 0.84 -13.85
N LYS A 99 19.66 -0.48 -13.68
CA LYS A 99 18.96 -1.18 -12.60
C LYS A 99 19.30 -0.65 -11.21
N ASP A 100 20.58 -0.53 -10.89
CA ASP A 100 21.01 -0.10 -9.57
C ASP A 100 20.58 1.34 -9.27
N GLU A 101 20.78 2.25 -10.23
CA GLU A 101 20.37 3.65 -10.12
C GLU A 101 18.85 3.78 -9.99
N PHE A 102 18.11 3.01 -10.77
CA PHE A 102 16.63 2.99 -10.69
C PHE A 102 16.15 2.54 -9.30
N ASN A 103 16.71 1.46 -8.77
CA ASN A 103 16.33 0.92 -7.48
C ASN A 103 16.74 1.85 -6.33
N GLU A 104 17.95 2.42 -6.36
CA GLU A 104 18.38 3.41 -5.38
C GLU A 104 17.44 4.63 -5.37
N GLU A 105 17.04 5.12 -6.53
CA GLU A 105 16.15 6.27 -6.61
C GLU A 105 14.75 5.95 -6.06
N VAL A 106 14.19 4.79 -6.40
CA VAL A 106 12.90 4.34 -5.88
C VAL A 106 12.93 4.22 -4.35
N GLU A 107 14.00 3.63 -3.78
CA GLU A 107 14.19 3.51 -2.34
C GLU A 107 14.38 4.88 -1.68
N PHE A 108 15.18 5.76 -2.26
CA PHE A 108 15.39 7.13 -1.75
C PHE A 108 14.08 7.92 -1.67
N LEU A 109 13.19 7.73 -2.64
CA LEU A 109 11.87 8.38 -2.67
C LEU A 109 10.87 7.74 -1.69
N GLY A 110 11.24 6.64 -1.02
CA GLY A 110 10.34 5.88 -0.16
C GLY A 110 9.14 5.33 -0.94
N ALA A 111 9.38 4.94 -2.18
CA ALA A 111 8.36 4.44 -3.08
C ALA A 111 8.45 2.93 -3.26
N SER A 112 7.41 2.36 -3.82
CA SER A 112 7.45 1.02 -4.39
C SER A 112 6.96 1.08 -5.83
N VAL A 113 7.66 0.38 -6.72
CA VAL A 113 7.33 0.27 -8.14
C VAL A 113 7.30 -1.21 -8.50
N SER A 114 6.26 -1.62 -9.20
CA SER A 114 6.08 -2.97 -9.70
C SER A 114 5.54 -2.93 -11.12
N VAL A 115 6.12 -3.71 -11.99
CA VAL A 115 5.66 -3.88 -13.37
C VAL A 115 5.58 -5.37 -13.65
N ALA A 116 4.52 -5.78 -14.29
CA ALA A 116 4.28 -7.16 -14.69
C ALA A 116 3.65 -7.21 -16.08
N PHE A 117 3.62 -8.38 -16.66
CA PHE A 117 3.08 -8.62 -18.00
C PHE A 117 1.61 -8.16 -18.17
N SER A 118 0.81 -8.15 -17.10
CA SER A 118 -0.61 -7.74 -17.13
C SER A 118 -0.90 -6.36 -16.59
N GLY A 119 0.14 -5.59 -16.25
CA GLY A 119 0.00 -4.27 -15.66
C GLY A 119 1.08 -3.97 -14.63
N GLY A 120 0.75 -3.20 -13.60
CA GLY A 120 1.71 -2.83 -12.55
C GLY A 120 1.08 -1.92 -11.52
N SER A 121 1.89 -1.58 -10.52
CA SER A 121 1.49 -0.64 -9.47
C SER A 121 2.68 0.22 -9.03
N ALA A 122 2.37 1.41 -8.54
CA ALA A 122 3.33 2.23 -7.81
C ALA A 122 2.66 2.85 -6.59
N ASN A 123 3.43 2.99 -5.51
CA ASN A 123 2.99 3.64 -4.29
C ASN A 123 4.06 4.63 -3.85
N THR A 124 3.64 5.82 -3.42
CA THR A 124 4.56 6.87 -3.00
C THR A 124 3.89 7.92 -2.13
N LEU A 125 4.69 8.73 -1.46
CA LEU A 125 4.22 9.94 -0.80
C LEU A 125 3.79 10.98 -1.85
N THR A 126 2.75 11.74 -1.57
CA THR A 126 2.20 12.77 -2.47
C THR A 126 3.27 13.76 -2.96
N LYS A 127 4.23 14.11 -2.10
CA LYS A 127 5.33 15.03 -2.45
C LYS A 127 6.27 14.50 -3.54
N ASN A 128 6.40 13.18 -3.67
CA ASN A 128 7.28 12.51 -4.64
C ASN A 128 6.52 11.99 -5.87
N ASN A 129 5.21 12.25 -5.92
CA ASN A 129 4.29 11.70 -6.89
C ASN A 129 4.74 11.84 -8.35
N SER A 130 5.13 13.05 -8.77
CA SER A 130 5.53 13.30 -10.16
C SER A 130 6.72 12.44 -10.57
N ARG A 131 7.75 12.38 -9.72
CA ARG A 131 8.96 11.63 -10.06
C ARG A 131 8.73 10.12 -10.08
N VAL A 132 7.97 9.60 -9.12
CA VAL A 132 7.66 8.17 -9.09
C VAL A 132 6.77 7.76 -10.27
N LEU A 133 5.84 8.64 -10.69
CA LEU A 133 5.05 8.39 -11.90
C LEU A 133 5.92 8.34 -13.16
N GLU A 134 6.94 9.21 -13.28
CA GLU A 134 7.92 9.18 -14.38
C GLU A 134 8.70 7.86 -14.38
N LEU A 135 9.29 7.47 -13.23
CA LEU A 135 10.05 6.22 -13.09
C LEU A 135 9.18 5.01 -13.45
N TRP A 136 7.97 4.94 -12.90
CA TRP A 136 7.06 3.83 -13.16
C TRP A 136 6.60 3.76 -14.61
N SER A 137 6.27 4.91 -15.22
CA SER A 137 5.90 4.94 -16.63
C SER A 137 7.06 4.58 -17.56
N ASP A 138 8.28 5.00 -17.22
CA ASP A 138 9.48 4.63 -17.98
C ASP A 138 9.74 3.12 -17.88
N ALA A 139 9.63 2.53 -16.69
CA ALA A 139 9.76 1.09 -16.50
C ALA A 139 8.72 0.26 -17.25
N ILE A 140 7.53 0.82 -17.52
CA ILE A 140 6.48 0.16 -18.32
C ILE A 140 6.77 0.27 -19.83
N ILE A 141 7.20 1.48 -20.26
CA ILE A 141 7.31 1.79 -21.70
C ILE A 141 8.67 1.36 -22.24
N ASN A 142 9.73 1.52 -21.45
CA ASN A 142 11.14 1.29 -21.81
C ASN A 142 11.83 0.31 -20.86
N PRO A 143 11.30 -0.92 -20.66
CA PRO A 143 11.88 -1.86 -19.71
C PRO A 143 13.30 -2.27 -20.10
N LEU A 144 14.15 -2.53 -19.11
CA LEU A 144 15.49 -3.09 -19.30
C LEU A 144 15.38 -4.61 -19.50
N LEU A 145 15.45 -5.06 -20.75
CA LEU A 145 15.37 -6.47 -21.13
C LEU A 145 16.65 -6.84 -21.89
N THR A 146 17.72 -7.11 -21.17
CA THR A 146 19.03 -7.50 -21.73
C THR A 146 19.34 -8.97 -21.42
N GLU A 147 20.29 -9.56 -22.15
CA GLU A 147 20.78 -10.91 -21.85
C GLU A 147 21.44 -10.99 -20.48
N GLU A 148 22.03 -9.90 -20.01
CA GLU A 148 22.70 -9.82 -18.71
C GLU A 148 21.69 -9.91 -17.54
N GLU A 149 20.47 -9.39 -17.72
CA GLU A 149 19.40 -9.43 -16.73
C GLU A 149 18.58 -10.73 -16.78
N PHE A 150 18.77 -11.55 -17.79
CA PHE A 150 18.11 -12.85 -17.99
C PHE A 150 18.83 -13.94 -17.21
#